data_54a409faff0f668ea55394f8a2b8c4a7
#
_entry.id   54a409faff0f668ea55394f8a2b8c4a7
#
_cell.length_a   1.000
_cell.length_b   1.000
_cell.length_c   1.000
_cell.angle_alpha   90.00
_cell.angle_beta   90.00
_cell.angle_gamma   90.00
#
_symmetry.space_group_name_H-M   'P 1'
#
loop_
_entity.id
_entity.type
_entity.pdbx_description
1 polymer ?
#
loop_
_entity_poly.entity_id
_entity_poly.type
_entity_poly.pdbx_seq_one_letter_code
_entity_poly.pdbx_strand_id
1 'polypeptide(L)'
;MIAGIEILDAPWMKTSTIPLNPGLVAIIGARGSGKTALADLIAAGCDSISDDAWKADEWANPSFLVRARPLVGDAKVRVKWAAGDPETRALNGSDANGPFSYERVRYLSQQFVEELCSSTGLTDGLLREIERVIFEAHPDETRDGALNFAELLEQRASRHRLARAREAEAVAQISDRISTELEKEKLVASYEAEVAKKKKLVDAYTADRAKLVSKGSET
;
A
#
# COMPACT_ATOMS: atom_id res chain seq x y z
N MET A 1 14.01 -11.34 -22.98
CA MET A 1 14.96 -12.37 -22.49
C MET A 1 16.36 -11.93 -22.82
N ILE A 2 17.32 -12.10 -21.89
CA ILE A 2 18.73 -11.79 -22.10
C ILE A 2 19.39 -12.94 -22.88
N ALA A 3 20.03 -12.65 -24.00
CA ALA A 3 20.76 -13.61 -24.79
C ALA A 3 22.25 -13.70 -24.45
N GLY A 4 22.79 -12.64 -23.84
CA GLY A 4 24.17 -12.59 -23.39
C GLY A 4 24.55 -11.21 -22.87
N ILE A 5 25.69 -11.14 -22.22
CA ILE A 5 26.29 -9.90 -21.76
C ILE A 5 27.73 -9.78 -22.28
N GLU A 6 28.18 -8.58 -22.44
CA GLU A 6 29.53 -8.23 -22.82
C GLU A 6 30.03 -7.10 -21.89
N ILE A 7 31.17 -7.32 -21.26
CA ILE A 7 31.79 -6.32 -20.39
C ILE A 7 32.87 -5.62 -21.19
N LEU A 8 32.80 -4.29 -21.24
CA LEU A 8 33.66 -3.43 -22.02
C LEU A 8 34.53 -2.58 -21.07
N ASP A 9 35.71 -2.22 -21.53
CA ASP A 9 36.61 -1.31 -20.82
C ASP A 9 36.95 -1.75 -19.38
N ALA A 10 37.00 -3.08 -19.15
CA ALA A 10 37.19 -3.71 -17.85
C ALA A 10 38.51 -4.53 -17.82
N PRO A 11 39.67 -3.92 -17.61
CA PRO A 11 40.97 -4.63 -17.63
C PRO A 11 41.10 -5.68 -16.51
N TRP A 12 40.29 -5.56 -15.47
CA TRP A 12 40.23 -6.49 -14.35
C TRP A 12 39.43 -7.78 -14.67
N MET A 13 38.74 -7.86 -15.81
CA MET A 13 37.93 -9.00 -16.18
C MET A 13 38.53 -9.76 -17.37
N LYS A 14 38.82 -11.06 -17.18
CA LYS A 14 39.44 -11.90 -18.20
C LYS A 14 38.48 -12.29 -19.32
N THR A 15 37.21 -12.58 -18.97
CA THR A 15 36.19 -12.99 -19.92
C THR A 15 35.21 -11.85 -20.15
N SER A 16 35.26 -11.24 -21.33
CA SER A 16 34.44 -10.07 -21.64
C SER A 16 33.04 -10.39 -22.16
N THR A 17 32.86 -11.58 -22.76
CA THR A 17 31.58 -11.98 -23.38
C THR A 17 31.06 -13.28 -22.77
N ILE A 18 29.82 -13.27 -22.29
CA ILE A 18 29.14 -14.40 -21.64
C ILE A 18 27.81 -14.63 -22.37
N PRO A 19 27.68 -15.69 -23.18
CA PRO A 19 26.39 -16.05 -23.75
C PRO A 19 25.50 -16.68 -22.68
N LEU A 20 24.20 -16.39 -22.72
CA LEU A 20 23.20 -16.97 -21.83
C LEU A 20 22.21 -17.79 -22.70
N ASN A 21 21.90 -19.00 -22.23
CA ASN A 21 20.87 -19.82 -22.86
C ASN A 21 19.48 -19.34 -22.50
N PRO A 22 18.46 -19.61 -23.34
CA PRO A 22 17.08 -19.33 -22.96
C PRO A 22 16.64 -20.26 -21.83
N GLY A 23 16.00 -19.70 -20.81
CA GLY A 23 15.50 -20.42 -19.64
C GLY A 23 16.35 -20.20 -18.39
N LEU A 24 16.39 -21.19 -17.51
CA LEU A 24 17.12 -21.09 -16.25
C LEU A 24 18.63 -21.14 -16.49
N VAL A 25 19.34 -20.15 -15.97
CA VAL A 25 20.80 -20.09 -15.97
C VAL A 25 21.30 -20.11 -14.53
N ALA A 26 22.17 -21.06 -14.19
CA ALA A 26 22.80 -21.16 -12.88
C ALA A 26 24.26 -20.70 -12.95
N ILE A 27 24.63 -19.77 -12.07
CA ILE A 27 26.01 -19.31 -11.89
C ILE A 27 26.62 -20.10 -10.72
N ILE A 28 27.56 -20.98 -11.01
CA ILE A 28 28.21 -21.84 -10.02
C ILE A 28 29.70 -21.53 -9.89
N GLY A 29 30.25 -21.74 -8.70
CA GLY A 29 31.67 -21.51 -8.42
C GLY A 29 31.96 -21.47 -6.92
N ALA A 30 33.24 -21.52 -6.55
CA ALA A 30 33.69 -21.44 -5.16
C ALA A 30 33.31 -20.10 -4.50
N ARG A 31 33.39 -20.04 -3.18
CA ARG A 31 33.24 -18.77 -2.45
C ARG A 31 34.31 -17.77 -2.92
N GLY A 32 33.90 -16.53 -3.19
CA GLY A 32 34.81 -15.49 -3.69
C GLY A 32 35.09 -15.53 -5.20
N SER A 33 34.44 -16.43 -5.96
CA SER A 33 34.64 -16.54 -7.43
C SER A 33 33.94 -15.46 -8.25
N GLY A 34 33.29 -14.48 -7.64
CA GLY A 34 32.62 -13.38 -8.36
C GLY A 34 31.19 -13.67 -8.81
N LYS A 35 30.52 -14.72 -8.30
CA LYS A 35 29.12 -15.05 -8.70
C LYS A 35 28.15 -13.89 -8.47
N THR A 36 28.17 -13.31 -7.26
CA THR A 36 27.33 -12.16 -6.92
C THR A 36 27.72 -10.93 -7.74
N ALA A 37 29.02 -10.71 -7.94
CA ALA A 37 29.49 -9.63 -8.82
C ALA A 37 28.95 -9.75 -10.24
N LEU A 38 28.95 -10.96 -10.81
CA LEU A 38 28.38 -11.19 -12.14
C LEU A 38 26.86 -10.94 -12.18
N ALA A 39 26.15 -11.34 -11.15
CA ALA A 39 24.71 -11.05 -11.03
C ALA A 39 24.44 -9.55 -10.97
N ASP A 40 25.23 -8.80 -10.18
CA ASP A 40 25.14 -7.35 -10.10
C ASP A 40 25.49 -6.65 -11.42
N LEU A 41 26.50 -7.15 -12.16
CA LEU A 41 26.83 -6.63 -13.49
C LEU A 41 25.68 -6.81 -14.49
N ILE A 42 25.00 -7.96 -14.44
CA ILE A 42 23.82 -8.21 -15.26
C ILE A 42 22.69 -7.26 -14.85
N ALA A 43 22.45 -7.11 -13.55
CA ALA A 43 21.43 -6.23 -13.02
C ALA A 43 21.65 -4.76 -13.43
N ALA A 44 22.89 -4.28 -13.34
CA ALA A 44 23.25 -2.92 -13.78
C ALA A 44 23.02 -2.74 -15.27
N GLY A 45 23.41 -3.74 -16.09
CA GLY A 45 23.18 -3.70 -17.53
C GLY A 45 21.71 -3.68 -17.93
N CYS A 46 20.87 -4.27 -17.11
CA CYS A 46 19.41 -4.31 -17.30
C CYS A 46 18.67 -3.15 -16.64
N ASP A 47 19.40 -2.20 -16.05
CA ASP A 47 18.80 -1.07 -15.31
C ASP A 47 17.89 -1.49 -14.15
N SER A 48 18.23 -2.57 -13.47
CA SER A 48 17.44 -3.13 -12.39
C SER A 48 18.05 -2.96 -10.98
N ILE A 49 19.14 -2.17 -10.87
CA ILE A 49 19.64 -1.68 -9.58
C ILE A 49 18.93 -0.35 -9.31
N SER A 50 18.18 -0.28 -8.22
CA SER A 50 17.40 0.91 -7.90
C SER A 50 18.27 2.16 -7.65
N ASP A 51 17.74 3.33 -7.96
CA ASP A 51 18.39 4.61 -7.69
C ASP A 51 18.74 4.79 -6.21
N ASP A 52 17.90 4.29 -5.31
CA ASP A 52 18.14 4.33 -3.88
C ASP A 52 19.34 3.47 -3.49
N ALA A 53 19.55 2.33 -4.17
CA ALA A 53 20.75 1.52 -3.96
C ALA A 53 22.03 2.25 -4.40
N TRP A 54 21.97 3.02 -5.49
CA TRP A 54 23.11 3.83 -5.95
C TRP A 54 23.42 5.02 -5.04
N LYS A 55 22.43 5.53 -4.31
CA LYS A 55 22.57 6.68 -3.38
C LYS A 55 22.91 6.26 -1.95
N ALA A 56 22.69 5.00 -1.60
CA ALA A 56 22.98 4.48 -0.27
C ALA A 56 24.51 4.47 0.03
N ASP A 57 24.85 4.42 1.32
CA ASP A 57 26.23 4.35 1.78
C ASP A 57 26.95 3.15 1.16
N GLU A 58 28.06 3.39 0.47
CA GLU A 58 28.83 2.38 -0.25
C GLU A 58 29.24 1.20 0.64
N TRP A 59 29.55 1.44 1.92
CA TRP A 59 30.04 0.40 2.82
C TRP A 59 28.93 -0.53 3.35
N ALA A 60 27.71 -0.02 3.50
CA ALA A 60 26.55 -0.77 3.98
C ALA A 60 25.70 -1.35 2.85
N ASN A 61 26.04 -1.05 1.59
CA ASN A 61 25.23 -1.43 0.46
C ASN A 61 25.32 -2.94 0.16
N PRO A 62 24.19 -3.64 -0.05
CA PRO A 62 24.18 -5.06 -0.41
C PRO A 62 24.79 -5.34 -1.78
N SER A 63 24.70 -4.40 -2.73
CA SER A 63 25.27 -4.58 -4.06
C SER A 63 26.79 -4.56 -4.03
N PHE A 64 27.40 -5.59 -4.62
CA PHE A 64 28.84 -5.60 -4.85
C PHE A 64 29.27 -4.43 -5.73
N LEU A 65 28.51 -4.16 -6.79
CA LEU A 65 28.86 -3.12 -7.76
C LEU A 65 28.86 -1.73 -7.15
N VAL A 66 27.89 -1.42 -6.29
CA VAL A 66 27.85 -0.13 -5.59
C VAL A 66 29.08 0.02 -4.68
N ARG A 67 29.47 -1.02 -3.93
CA ARG A 67 30.69 -1.01 -3.10
C ARG A 67 31.97 -0.92 -3.93
N ALA A 68 31.97 -1.52 -5.11
CA ALA A 68 33.14 -1.51 -6.01
C ALA A 68 33.20 -0.29 -6.93
N ARG A 69 32.23 0.62 -6.84
CA ARG A 69 32.10 1.80 -7.71
C ARG A 69 33.40 2.59 -7.90
N PRO A 70 34.21 2.87 -6.85
CA PRO A 70 35.48 3.56 -7.03
C PRO A 70 36.53 2.80 -7.86
N LEU A 71 36.36 1.47 -7.98
CA LEU A 71 37.31 0.58 -8.64
C LEU A 71 36.87 0.18 -10.06
N VAL A 72 35.61 0.42 -10.40
CA VAL A 72 35.03 0.00 -11.68
C VAL A 72 35.52 0.88 -12.85
N GLY A 73 35.83 2.15 -12.57
CA GLY A 73 36.30 3.10 -13.57
C GLY A 73 35.26 3.35 -14.68
N ASP A 74 35.70 3.35 -15.93
CA ASP A 74 34.85 3.59 -17.11
C ASP A 74 34.28 2.30 -17.70
N ALA A 75 34.32 1.20 -16.96
CA ALA A 75 33.80 -0.08 -17.41
C ALA A 75 32.30 0.00 -17.72
N LYS A 76 31.90 -0.69 -18.77
CA LYS A 76 30.52 -0.72 -19.25
C LYS A 76 30.04 -2.17 -19.40
N VAL A 77 28.75 -2.35 -19.29
CA VAL A 77 28.11 -3.62 -19.61
C VAL A 77 27.16 -3.43 -20.79
N ARG A 78 27.27 -4.31 -21.78
CA ARG A 78 26.37 -4.39 -22.91
C ARG A 78 25.50 -5.62 -22.77
N VAL A 79 24.21 -5.43 -22.69
CA VAL A 79 23.22 -6.50 -22.64
C VAL A 79 22.74 -6.77 -24.07
N LYS A 80 22.81 -8.04 -24.48
CA LYS A 80 22.27 -8.51 -25.73
C LYS A 80 20.92 -9.17 -25.46
N TRP A 81 19.87 -8.58 -25.97
CA TRP A 81 18.52 -9.12 -25.86
C TRP A 81 18.27 -10.18 -26.94
N ALA A 82 17.41 -11.16 -26.65
CA ALA A 82 16.98 -12.15 -27.66
C ALA A 82 16.13 -11.50 -28.77
N ALA A 83 15.52 -10.40 -28.51
CA ALA A 83 14.80 -9.56 -29.47
C ALA A 83 15.04 -8.09 -29.14
N GLY A 84 15.39 -7.28 -30.13
CA GLY A 84 15.72 -5.87 -29.99
C GLY A 84 17.22 -5.57 -30.04
N ASP A 85 17.55 -4.30 -29.94
CA ASP A 85 18.92 -3.83 -30.00
C ASP A 85 19.66 -4.04 -28.66
N PRO A 86 20.98 -4.26 -28.71
CA PRO A 86 21.79 -4.33 -27.51
C PRO A 86 21.85 -2.98 -26.79
N GLU A 87 21.76 -3.01 -25.48
CA GLU A 87 21.88 -1.83 -24.64
C GLU A 87 23.22 -1.81 -23.90
N THR A 88 23.87 -0.63 -23.83
CA THR A 88 25.14 -0.47 -23.14
C THR A 88 24.99 0.54 -22.03
N ARG A 89 25.45 0.19 -20.83
CA ARG A 89 25.36 1.05 -19.63
C ARG A 89 26.68 1.13 -18.89
N ALA A 90 26.96 2.26 -18.28
CA ALA A 90 28.13 2.45 -17.43
C ALA A 90 27.94 1.71 -16.08
N LEU A 91 28.99 1.05 -15.61
CA LEU A 91 28.97 0.31 -14.36
C LEU A 91 29.15 1.20 -13.11
N ASN A 92 29.47 2.47 -13.29
CA ASN A 92 29.61 3.43 -12.21
C ASN A 92 28.29 4.12 -11.82
N GLY A 93 27.16 3.75 -12.43
CA GLY A 93 25.86 4.34 -12.16
C GLY A 93 25.63 5.73 -12.75
N SER A 94 26.51 6.21 -13.66
CA SER A 94 26.36 7.54 -14.27
C SER A 94 25.16 7.61 -15.22
N ASP A 95 24.72 6.47 -15.76
CA ASP A 95 23.61 6.36 -16.70
C ASP A 95 22.32 5.86 -16.01
N ALA A 96 22.25 5.95 -14.67
CA ALA A 96 21.11 5.48 -13.92
C ALA A 96 19.85 6.28 -14.29
N ASN A 97 18.84 5.56 -14.60
CA ASN A 97 17.43 5.88 -14.84
C ASN A 97 17.03 7.32 -15.16
N GLY A 98 16.60 7.54 -16.39
CA GLY A 98 15.64 8.58 -16.70
C GLY A 98 14.24 8.19 -16.17
N PRO A 99 13.36 9.17 -15.86
CA PRO A 99 12.04 8.96 -15.28
C PRO A 99 11.06 8.10 -16.12
N PHE A 100 11.49 7.58 -17.25
CA PHE A 100 10.71 6.78 -18.21
C PHE A 100 11.32 5.41 -18.52
N SER A 101 12.24 4.92 -17.69
CA SER A 101 12.84 3.60 -17.88
C SER A 101 11.83 2.51 -17.47
N TYR A 102 11.48 1.64 -18.42
CA TYR A 102 10.67 0.45 -18.15
C TYR A 102 11.56 -0.70 -17.69
N GLU A 103 11.33 -1.20 -16.48
CA GLU A 103 12.07 -2.33 -15.90
C GLU A 103 11.78 -3.63 -16.68
N ARG A 104 12.75 -4.09 -17.48
CA ARG A 104 12.63 -5.33 -18.27
C ARG A 104 13.06 -6.58 -17.51
N VAL A 105 13.83 -6.40 -16.44
CA VAL A 105 14.42 -7.46 -15.62
C VAL A 105 14.30 -7.07 -14.16
N ARG A 106 14.00 -8.05 -13.34
CA ARG A 106 13.92 -7.89 -11.91
C ARG A 106 15.15 -8.46 -11.25
N TYR A 107 15.81 -7.65 -10.44
CA TYR A 107 16.95 -8.06 -9.64
C TYR A 107 16.56 -8.25 -8.17
N LEU A 108 16.83 -9.44 -7.64
CA LEU A 108 16.69 -9.73 -6.22
C LEU A 108 18.09 -9.97 -5.65
N SER A 109 18.56 -9.07 -4.81
CA SER A 109 19.87 -9.21 -4.18
C SER A 109 19.89 -10.41 -3.22
N GLN A 110 21.07 -10.99 -3.01
CA GLN A 110 21.24 -12.08 -2.04
C GLN A 110 20.78 -11.65 -0.64
N GLN A 111 21.08 -10.43 -0.22
CA GLN A 111 20.67 -9.92 1.07
C GLN A 111 19.14 -9.82 1.18
N PHE A 112 18.46 -9.38 0.12
CA PHE A 112 17.00 -9.36 0.09
C PHE A 112 16.43 -10.77 0.28
N VAL A 113 17.01 -11.79 -0.40
CA VAL A 113 16.60 -13.19 -0.22
C VAL A 113 16.90 -13.69 1.20
N GLU A 114 18.02 -13.31 1.80
CA GLU A 114 18.37 -13.65 3.19
C GLU A 114 17.39 -13.00 4.18
N GLU A 115 17.00 -11.74 3.95
CA GLU A 115 15.97 -11.06 4.74
C GLU A 115 14.60 -11.74 4.61
N LEU A 116 14.23 -12.19 3.41
CA LEU A 116 13.01 -12.99 3.19
C LEU A 116 13.00 -14.29 4.00
N CYS A 117 14.16 -14.92 4.13
CA CYS A 117 14.33 -16.20 4.84
C CYS A 117 14.59 -16.02 6.34
N SER A 118 14.81 -14.79 6.81
CA SER A 118 15.08 -14.52 8.21
C SER A 118 13.81 -14.65 9.07
N SER A 119 13.97 -15.20 10.28
CA SER A 119 12.84 -15.38 11.22
C SER A 119 12.36 -14.08 11.88
N THR A 120 12.93 -12.95 11.56
CA THR A 120 12.65 -11.64 12.18
C THR A 120 11.42 -10.93 11.64
N GLY A 121 10.67 -11.57 10.74
CA GLY A 121 9.38 -11.10 10.27
C GLY A 121 9.42 -10.34 8.94
N LEU A 122 8.23 -10.00 8.50
CA LEU A 122 7.98 -9.23 7.28
C LEU A 122 8.67 -7.87 7.39
N THR A 123 9.77 -7.68 6.67
CA THR A 123 10.37 -6.36 6.51
C THR A 123 9.51 -5.50 5.58
N ASP A 124 9.54 -4.18 5.74
CA ASP A 124 8.82 -3.24 4.86
C ASP A 124 9.21 -3.42 3.38
N GLY A 125 10.43 -3.87 3.12
CA GLY A 125 10.90 -4.18 1.78
C GLY A 125 10.20 -5.39 1.16
N LEU A 126 9.99 -6.46 1.94
CA LEU A 126 9.25 -7.64 1.50
C LEU A 126 7.78 -7.31 1.24
N LEU A 127 7.15 -6.57 2.15
CA LEU A 127 5.78 -6.15 1.98
C LEU A 127 5.59 -5.37 0.67
N ARG A 128 6.44 -4.39 0.41
CA ARG A 128 6.42 -3.62 -0.84
C ARG A 128 6.61 -4.50 -2.08
N GLU A 129 7.48 -5.51 -2.01
CA GLU A 129 7.68 -6.43 -3.13
C GLU A 129 6.45 -7.33 -3.36
N ILE A 130 5.83 -7.84 -2.30
CA ILE A 130 4.58 -8.59 -2.38
C ILE A 130 3.46 -7.73 -2.98
N GLU A 131 3.31 -6.52 -2.49
CA GLU A 131 2.32 -5.54 -2.98
C GLU A 131 2.53 -5.24 -4.47
N ARG A 132 3.78 -5.06 -4.89
CA ARG A 132 4.13 -4.84 -6.29
C ARG A 132 3.76 -6.05 -7.16
N VAL A 133 4.12 -7.27 -6.74
CA VAL A 133 3.80 -8.51 -7.47
C VAL A 133 2.29 -8.69 -7.59
N ILE A 134 1.54 -8.43 -6.52
CA ILE A 134 0.08 -8.49 -6.54
C ILE A 134 -0.48 -7.45 -7.52
N PHE A 135 0.04 -6.22 -7.50
CA PHE A 135 -0.41 -5.16 -8.38
C PHE A 135 -0.15 -5.48 -9.84
N GLU A 136 1.05 -5.98 -10.18
CA GLU A 136 1.41 -6.37 -11.54
C GLU A 136 0.62 -7.60 -12.05
N ALA A 137 0.22 -8.50 -11.15
CA ALA A 137 -0.65 -9.62 -11.50
C ALA A 137 -2.08 -9.21 -11.85
N HIS A 138 -2.49 -7.99 -11.48
CA HIS A 138 -3.80 -7.46 -11.88
C HIS A 138 -3.73 -6.96 -13.33
N PRO A 139 -4.67 -7.34 -14.20
CA PRO A 139 -4.80 -6.75 -15.53
C PRO A 139 -4.99 -5.23 -15.44
N ASP A 140 -4.44 -4.49 -16.40
CA ASP A 140 -4.51 -3.02 -16.42
C ASP A 140 -5.96 -2.49 -16.35
N GLU A 141 -6.90 -3.19 -16.96
CA GLU A 141 -8.33 -2.88 -16.94
C GLU A 141 -8.95 -2.92 -15.53
N THR A 142 -8.34 -3.68 -14.62
CA THR A 142 -8.81 -3.86 -13.24
C THR A 142 -8.05 -3.02 -12.21
N ARG A 143 -7.06 -2.24 -12.66
CA ARG A 143 -6.28 -1.35 -11.78
C ARG A 143 -6.94 -0.01 -11.50
N ASP A 144 -8.09 0.26 -12.11
CA ASP A 144 -8.88 1.49 -11.92
C ASP A 144 -8.07 2.79 -12.13
N GLY A 145 -7.00 2.74 -12.93
CA GLY A 145 -6.07 3.84 -13.16
C GLY A 145 -5.05 4.08 -12.04
N ALA A 146 -4.97 3.19 -11.06
CA ALA A 146 -3.98 3.26 -9.98
C ALA A 146 -2.55 3.02 -10.51
N LEU A 147 -1.57 3.74 -9.96
CA LEU A 147 -0.15 3.63 -10.33
C LEU A 147 0.59 2.58 -9.49
N ASN A 148 0.05 2.20 -8.32
CA ASN A 148 0.64 1.21 -7.42
C ASN A 148 -0.43 0.52 -6.57
N PHE A 149 -0.02 -0.52 -5.82
CA PHE A 149 -0.91 -1.31 -4.98
C PHE A 149 -1.60 -0.48 -3.89
N ALA A 150 -0.88 0.43 -3.24
CA ALA A 150 -1.43 1.25 -2.17
C ALA A 150 -2.57 2.15 -2.66
N GLU A 151 -2.40 2.75 -3.84
CA GLU A 151 -3.43 3.56 -4.48
C GLU A 151 -4.65 2.73 -4.90
N LEU A 152 -4.42 1.55 -5.49
CA LEU A 152 -5.50 0.60 -5.83
C LEU A 152 -6.29 0.17 -4.59
N LEU A 153 -5.57 -0.15 -3.51
CA LEU A 153 -6.17 -0.53 -2.24
C LEU A 153 -7.01 0.60 -1.65
N GLU A 154 -6.49 1.82 -1.64
CA GLU A 154 -7.21 3.00 -1.13
C GLU A 154 -8.45 3.30 -1.97
N GLN A 155 -8.36 3.28 -3.29
CA GLN A 155 -9.50 3.50 -4.17
C GLN A 155 -10.61 2.46 -3.94
N ARG A 156 -10.27 1.18 -3.80
CA ARG A 156 -11.23 0.11 -3.53
C ARG A 156 -11.79 0.16 -2.11
N ALA A 157 -10.94 0.44 -1.13
CA ALA A 157 -11.35 0.53 0.27
C ALA A 157 -12.18 1.78 0.58
N SER A 158 -11.95 2.90 -0.10
CA SER A 158 -12.63 4.17 0.15
C SER A 158 -14.15 4.06 -0.02
N ARG A 159 -14.62 3.36 -1.05
CA ARG A 159 -16.07 3.13 -1.29
C ARG A 159 -16.72 2.37 -0.13
N HIS A 160 -16.06 1.33 0.35
CA HIS A 160 -16.57 0.53 1.47
C HIS A 160 -16.49 1.27 2.80
N ARG A 161 -15.43 2.08 3.01
CA ARG A 161 -15.32 2.93 4.20
C ARG A 161 -16.43 3.98 4.25
N LEU A 162 -16.69 4.65 3.12
CA LEU A 162 -17.78 5.63 3.03
C LEU A 162 -19.16 5.01 3.24
N ALA A 163 -19.41 3.84 2.63
CA ALA A 163 -20.67 3.12 2.86
C ALA A 163 -20.83 2.75 4.33
N ARG A 164 -19.79 2.18 4.97
CA ARG A 164 -19.82 1.81 6.38
C ARG A 164 -20.00 3.02 7.31
N ALA A 165 -19.39 4.15 6.98
CA ALA A 165 -19.57 5.39 7.76
C ALA A 165 -21.02 5.90 7.70
N ARG A 166 -21.65 5.87 6.52
CA ARG A 166 -23.07 6.23 6.36
C ARG A 166 -24.01 5.33 7.15
N GLU A 167 -23.78 4.02 7.10
CA GLU A 167 -24.57 3.06 7.87
C GLU A 167 -24.36 3.24 9.38
N ALA A 168 -23.15 3.49 9.83
CA ALA A 168 -22.86 3.76 11.24
C ALA A 168 -23.57 5.03 11.73
N GLU A 169 -23.59 6.08 10.92
CA GLU A 169 -24.31 7.32 11.23
C GLU A 169 -25.83 7.08 11.27
N ALA A 170 -26.39 6.33 10.33
CA ALA A 170 -27.81 5.96 10.34
C ALA A 170 -28.18 5.17 11.59
N VAL A 171 -27.34 4.22 12.02
CA VAL A 171 -27.53 3.47 13.26
C VAL A 171 -27.49 4.39 14.48
N ALA A 172 -26.55 5.34 14.55
CA ALA A 172 -26.49 6.31 15.63
C ALA A 172 -27.76 7.15 15.70
N GLN A 173 -28.25 7.68 14.58
CA GLN A 173 -29.48 8.49 14.52
C GLN A 173 -30.71 7.69 14.98
N ILE A 174 -30.81 6.42 14.58
CA ILE A 174 -31.92 5.55 15.02
C ILE A 174 -31.81 5.29 16.53
N SER A 175 -30.60 5.04 17.04
CA SER A 175 -30.38 4.83 18.48
C SER A 175 -30.79 6.03 19.31
N ASP A 176 -30.45 7.25 18.87
CA ASP A 176 -30.85 8.49 19.54
C ASP A 176 -32.38 8.68 19.53
N ARG A 177 -33.01 8.36 18.41
CA ARG A 177 -34.49 8.40 18.34
C ARG A 177 -35.15 7.41 19.28
N ILE A 178 -34.65 6.17 19.33
CA ILE A 178 -35.12 5.15 20.26
C ILE A 178 -34.95 5.60 21.69
N SER A 179 -33.79 6.16 22.06
CA SER A 179 -33.51 6.70 23.39
C SER A 179 -34.51 7.78 23.76
N THR A 180 -34.77 8.73 22.86
CA THR A 180 -35.72 9.81 23.04
C THR A 180 -37.16 9.28 23.25
N GLU A 181 -37.60 8.31 22.50
CA GLU A 181 -38.92 7.70 22.64
C GLU A 181 -39.04 6.90 23.95
N LEU A 182 -38.02 6.17 24.37
CA LEU A 182 -37.98 5.48 25.66
C LEU A 182 -38.05 6.46 26.86
N GLU A 183 -37.42 7.64 26.76
CA GLU A 183 -37.54 8.68 27.77
C GLU A 183 -38.95 9.23 27.83
N LYS A 184 -39.61 9.48 26.68
CA LYS A 184 -41.01 9.90 26.65
C LYS A 184 -41.92 8.84 27.25
N GLU A 185 -41.72 7.57 26.97
CA GLU A 185 -42.49 6.46 27.53
C GLU A 185 -42.41 6.45 29.07
N LYS A 186 -41.20 6.63 29.61
CA LYS A 186 -41.04 6.73 31.10
C LYS A 186 -41.82 7.88 31.72
N LEU A 187 -42.03 8.97 30.99
CA LEU A 187 -42.77 10.15 31.47
C LEU A 187 -44.29 10.00 31.33
N VAL A 188 -44.80 9.07 30.56
CA VAL A 188 -46.26 8.88 30.31
C VAL A 188 -46.98 8.72 31.63
N ALA A 189 -46.54 7.83 32.52
CA ALA A 189 -47.20 7.59 33.82
C ALA A 189 -47.29 8.84 34.69
N SER A 190 -46.24 9.70 34.67
CA SER A 190 -46.23 10.96 35.41
C SER A 190 -47.24 11.97 34.84
N TYR A 191 -47.31 12.07 33.53
CA TYR A 191 -48.23 12.94 32.82
C TYR A 191 -49.70 12.47 33.00
N GLU A 192 -49.97 11.19 32.99
CA GLU A 192 -51.30 10.67 33.28
C GLU A 192 -51.76 11.02 34.69
N ALA A 193 -50.86 10.91 35.69
CA ALA A 193 -51.13 11.34 37.07
C ALA A 193 -51.40 12.82 37.16
N GLU A 194 -50.64 13.67 36.46
CA GLU A 194 -50.87 15.13 36.42
C GLU A 194 -52.21 15.47 35.76
N VAL A 195 -52.54 14.84 34.64
CA VAL A 195 -53.81 15.03 33.93
C VAL A 195 -54.97 14.65 34.85
N ALA A 196 -54.89 13.49 35.52
CA ALA A 196 -55.92 13.08 36.47
C ALA A 196 -56.11 14.08 37.61
N LYS A 197 -55.02 14.64 38.16
CA LYS A 197 -55.06 15.67 39.17
C LYS A 197 -55.71 16.97 38.69
N LYS A 198 -55.33 17.44 37.49
CA LYS A 198 -55.93 18.62 36.85
C LYS A 198 -57.39 18.43 36.53
N LYS A 199 -57.83 17.25 36.05
CA LYS A 199 -59.24 16.96 35.84
C LYS A 199 -60.05 17.07 37.10
N LYS A 200 -59.60 16.47 38.21
CA LYS A 200 -60.27 16.61 39.53
C LYS A 200 -60.44 18.07 39.97
N LEU A 201 -59.44 18.91 39.73
CA LEU A 201 -59.49 20.32 40.01
C LEU A 201 -60.52 21.05 39.15
N VAL A 202 -60.55 20.77 37.84
CA VAL A 202 -61.54 21.33 36.92
C VAL A 202 -62.98 20.91 37.31
N ASP A 203 -63.16 19.65 37.66
CA ASP A 203 -64.46 19.14 38.15
C ASP A 203 -64.91 19.84 39.43
N ALA A 204 -64.00 20.02 40.39
CA ALA A 204 -64.26 20.75 41.63
C ALA A 204 -64.65 22.23 41.37
N TYR A 205 -63.90 22.94 40.54
CA TYR A 205 -64.23 24.31 40.15
C TYR A 205 -65.52 24.41 39.36
N THR A 206 -65.86 23.45 38.57
CA THR A 206 -67.13 23.39 37.79
C THR A 206 -68.30 23.20 38.73
N ALA A 207 -68.15 22.30 39.71
CA ALA A 207 -69.17 22.11 40.78
C ALA A 207 -69.37 23.34 41.66
N ASP A 208 -68.27 24.00 42.03
CA ASP A 208 -68.36 25.20 42.83
C ASP A 208 -68.99 26.36 42.05
N ARG A 209 -68.69 26.50 40.79
CA ARG A 209 -69.33 27.44 39.88
C ARG A 209 -70.82 27.21 39.75
N ALA A 210 -71.28 25.93 39.64
CA ALA A 210 -72.68 25.60 39.60
C ALA A 210 -73.43 25.94 40.81
N LYS A 211 -72.80 25.79 42.02
CA LYS A 211 -73.37 26.24 43.34
C LYS A 211 -73.52 27.77 43.45
N LEU A 212 -72.58 28.52 42.90
CA LEU A 212 -72.65 29.97 42.87
C LEU A 212 -73.77 30.50 41.96
N VAL A 213 -73.93 29.86 40.79
CA VAL A 213 -74.97 30.22 39.85
C VAL A 213 -76.35 29.92 40.38
N SER A 214 -76.58 28.80 41.09
CA SER A 214 -77.85 28.45 41.69
C SER A 214 -78.24 29.41 42.85
N LYS A 215 -77.24 29.94 43.59
CA LYS A 215 -77.53 30.96 44.63
C LYS A 215 -77.81 32.34 44.09
N GLY A 216 -77.35 32.67 42.88
CA GLY A 216 -77.65 33.96 42.24
C GLY A 216 -78.98 34.04 41.52
N SER A 217 -79.72 32.95 41.43
CA SER A 217 -81.10 32.90 40.83
C SER A 217 -82.24 32.96 41.88
N GLU A 218 -81.90 33.06 43.14
CA GLU A 218 -82.87 33.19 44.22
C GLU A 218 -83.01 34.64 44.83
N THR A 219 -82.56 35.64 44.03
CA THR A 219 -82.73 37.06 44.42
C THR A 219 -83.53 37.82 43.37
#